data_f1a946ed45029daaa1a9978730629aa3
#
_entry.id   f1a946ed45029daaa1a9978730629aa3
#
_cell.length_a   1.000
_cell.length_b   1.000
_cell.length_c   1.000
_cell.angle_alpha   90.00
_cell.angle_beta   90.00
_cell.angle_gamma   90.00
#
_symmetry.space_group_name_H-M   'P 1'
#
loop_
_entity.id
_entity.type
_entity.pdbx_description
1 polymer ?
#
loop_
_entity_poly.entity_id
_entity_poly.type
_entity_poly.pdbx_seq_one_letter_code
_entity_poly.pdbx_strand_id
1 'polypeptide(L)'
;MASNKNFDYLGSTFQIQLLNQIIVDKEFARSIIDVIETNYFENKYFKLIIQMIKEFYLKYEYVSTFDTLEQITKSEFQQEMASKVILDTLTKIKDAPLEGGDFVQEKALKFCKQQELQKAISRAQKVIDGGEFENYDKLETLVREALQVGEREDGMSDIFSNLDDVLNEDYRHPIPMGIPGIDRLLKGGLAKGEIGVVLAPTGVGKSTLLTKISNHAFNLGYNVLQIFFEDNPKIIQRKHFTLWTKIHPDELSVKKDEVMSKVKEIKETMTNRLILKKLPSDTVTMLQIKNQIRKMVADGVKIDMVLLDYIDCVVPDKNLGDEWKSEGSVMRAFEAMCHEMDIVGWTATQGNR
;
A
#
# COMPACT_ATOMS: atom_id res chain seq x y z
N MET A 1 13.68 14.83 -21.57
CA MET A 1 13.57 13.61 -22.39
C MET A 1 12.20 13.60 -23.01
N ALA A 2 12.07 13.40 -24.33
CA ALA A 2 10.76 13.33 -24.99
C ALA A 2 10.02 12.10 -24.43
N SER A 3 8.81 12.29 -23.90
CA SER A 3 7.97 11.20 -23.42
C SER A 3 7.57 10.35 -24.63
N ASN A 4 7.90 9.06 -24.62
CA ASN A 4 7.44 8.11 -25.62
C ASN A 4 5.92 7.97 -25.50
N LYS A 5 5.18 8.32 -26.53
CA LYS A 5 3.70 8.33 -26.52
C LYS A 5 3.09 7.00 -26.97
N ASN A 6 3.88 6.10 -27.54
CA ASN A 6 3.46 4.81 -28.09
C ASN A 6 4.58 3.78 -27.95
N PHE A 7 4.33 2.53 -28.34
CA PHE A 7 5.29 1.42 -28.27
C PHE A 7 6.35 1.41 -29.41
N ASP A 8 6.39 2.42 -30.27
CA ASP A 8 7.28 2.42 -31.46
C ASP A 8 8.76 2.32 -31.10
N TYR A 9 9.15 2.93 -29.97
CA TYR A 9 10.53 2.86 -29.48
C TYR A 9 11.00 1.45 -29.08
N LEU A 10 10.05 0.50 -28.89
CA LEU A 10 10.33 -0.91 -28.59
C LEU A 10 10.28 -1.80 -29.85
N GLY A 11 9.84 -1.23 -30.97
CA GLY A 11 9.78 -1.91 -32.27
C GLY A 11 8.56 -2.78 -32.49
N SER A 12 8.38 -3.23 -33.73
CA SER A 12 7.23 -4.03 -34.14
C SER A 12 7.21 -5.44 -33.56
N THR A 13 8.37 -6.05 -33.33
CA THR A 13 8.50 -7.37 -32.70
C THR A 13 7.96 -7.36 -31.28
N PHE A 14 8.28 -6.32 -30.50
CA PHE A 14 7.72 -6.15 -29.16
C PHE A 14 6.18 -6.05 -29.19
N GLN A 15 5.63 -5.27 -30.11
CA GLN A 15 4.18 -5.09 -30.24
C GLN A 15 3.47 -6.40 -30.62
N ILE A 16 4.09 -7.22 -31.47
CA ILE A 16 3.60 -8.55 -31.84
C ILE A 16 3.59 -9.49 -30.61
N GLN A 17 4.70 -9.54 -29.87
CA GLN A 17 4.81 -10.32 -28.65
C GLN A 17 3.82 -9.86 -27.57
N LEU A 18 3.64 -8.55 -27.41
CA LEU A 18 2.66 -7.99 -26.47
C LEU A 18 1.23 -8.41 -26.79
N LEU A 19 0.81 -8.33 -28.06
CA LEU A 19 -0.51 -8.79 -28.49
C LEU A 19 -0.67 -10.31 -28.28
N ASN A 20 0.39 -11.11 -28.52
CA ASN A 20 0.39 -12.52 -28.24
C ASN A 20 0.17 -12.78 -26.73
N GLN A 21 0.93 -12.12 -25.87
CA GLN A 21 0.80 -12.25 -24.41
C GLN A 21 -0.59 -11.87 -23.91
N ILE A 22 -1.20 -10.81 -24.44
CA ILE A 22 -2.58 -10.39 -24.09
C ILE A 22 -3.59 -11.47 -24.46
N ILE A 23 -3.40 -12.20 -25.56
CA ILE A 23 -4.35 -13.24 -26.00
C ILE A 23 -4.14 -14.55 -25.25
N VAL A 24 -2.90 -14.92 -24.96
CA VAL A 24 -2.53 -16.23 -24.38
C VAL A 24 -2.58 -16.22 -22.86
N ASP A 25 -2.04 -15.18 -22.23
CA ASP A 25 -1.98 -15.03 -20.78
C ASP A 25 -3.18 -14.23 -20.25
N LYS A 26 -4.16 -14.97 -19.71
CA LYS A 26 -5.41 -14.37 -19.20
C LYS A 26 -5.21 -13.47 -17.98
N GLU A 27 -4.22 -13.76 -17.14
CA GLU A 27 -3.90 -12.95 -15.95
C GLU A 27 -3.25 -11.64 -16.36
N PHE A 28 -2.28 -11.71 -17.24
CA PHE A 28 -1.67 -10.51 -17.79
C PHE A 28 -2.69 -9.65 -18.54
N ALA A 29 -3.54 -10.26 -19.36
CA ALA A 29 -4.58 -9.54 -20.08
C ALA A 29 -5.51 -8.76 -19.13
N ARG A 30 -5.96 -9.35 -18.03
CA ARG A 30 -6.78 -8.66 -17.01
C ARG A 30 -6.06 -7.48 -16.39
N SER A 31 -4.75 -7.57 -16.18
CA SER A 31 -3.96 -6.49 -15.56
C SER A 31 -3.73 -5.29 -16.50
N ILE A 32 -3.85 -5.46 -17.83
CA ILE A 32 -3.48 -4.42 -18.79
C ILE A 32 -4.65 -3.95 -19.66
N ILE A 33 -5.73 -4.73 -19.81
CA ILE A 33 -6.79 -4.48 -20.82
C ILE A 33 -7.49 -3.14 -20.61
N ASP A 34 -7.67 -2.71 -19.37
CA ASP A 34 -8.36 -1.46 -19.03
C ASP A 34 -7.50 -0.22 -19.33
N VAL A 35 -6.17 -0.37 -19.24
CA VAL A 35 -5.23 0.75 -19.36
C VAL A 35 -4.49 0.80 -20.68
N ILE A 36 -4.48 -0.29 -21.45
CA ILE A 36 -3.88 -0.29 -22.78
C ILE A 36 -4.79 0.41 -23.77
N GLU A 37 -4.26 1.36 -24.53
CA GLU A 37 -5.02 2.10 -25.54
C GLU A 37 -4.57 1.75 -26.96
N THR A 38 -5.52 1.83 -27.91
CA THR A 38 -5.27 1.57 -29.33
C THR A 38 -4.20 2.50 -29.92
N ASN A 39 -4.12 3.75 -29.43
CA ASN A 39 -3.14 4.75 -29.87
C ASN A 39 -1.71 4.45 -29.43
N TYR A 40 -1.48 3.50 -28.51
CA TYR A 40 -0.15 3.06 -28.11
C TYR A 40 0.54 2.19 -29.17
N PHE A 41 -0.22 1.69 -30.15
CA PHE A 41 0.31 0.96 -31.31
C PHE A 41 0.43 1.87 -32.53
N GLU A 42 1.47 1.71 -33.35
CA GLU A 42 1.63 2.48 -34.59
C GLU A 42 0.84 1.84 -35.74
N ASN A 43 0.99 0.51 -35.89
CA ASN A 43 0.41 -0.25 -36.98
C ASN A 43 -1.12 -0.27 -36.87
N LYS A 44 -1.82 0.15 -37.95
CA LYS A 44 -3.28 0.20 -38.00
C LYS A 44 -3.96 -1.16 -37.74
N TYR A 45 -3.31 -2.26 -38.08
CA TYR A 45 -3.85 -3.61 -37.87
C TYR A 45 -3.66 -4.03 -36.41
N PHE A 46 -2.59 -3.63 -35.73
CA PHE A 46 -2.42 -3.83 -34.30
C PHE A 46 -3.45 -3.03 -33.50
N LYS A 47 -3.71 -1.76 -33.91
CA LYS A 47 -4.80 -0.94 -33.32
C LYS A 47 -6.15 -1.63 -33.43
N LEU A 48 -6.44 -2.21 -34.58
CA LEU A 48 -7.69 -2.89 -34.83
C LEU A 48 -7.82 -4.17 -33.99
N ILE A 49 -6.76 -4.96 -33.92
CA ILE A 49 -6.74 -6.21 -33.13
C ILE A 49 -6.92 -5.92 -31.64
N ILE A 50 -6.21 -4.94 -31.08
CA ILE A 50 -6.41 -4.58 -29.66
C ILE A 50 -7.80 -3.98 -29.40
N GLN A 51 -8.36 -3.26 -30.35
CA GLN A 51 -9.75 -2.79 -30.28
C GLN A 51 -10.73 -3.96 -30.23
N MET A 52 -10.60 -4.93 -31.11
CA MET A 52 -11.44 -6.14 -31.12
C MET A 52 -11.33 -6.92 -29.81
N ILE A 53 -10.12 -7.05 -29.25
CA ILE A 53 -9.91 -7.72 -27.96
C ILE A 53 -10.64 -6.94 -26.85
N LYS A 54 -10.51 -5.61 -26.79
CA LYS A 54 -11.18 -4.77 -25.78
C LYS A 54 -12.69 -4.81 -25.90
N GLU A 55 -13.25 -4.68 -27.10
CA GLU A 55 -14.69 -4.76 -27.33
C GLU A 55 -15.26 -6.13 -26.95
N PHE A 56 -14.54 -7.20 -27.26
CA PHE A 56 -14.90 -8.54 -26.85
C PHE A 56 -14.88 -8.70 -25.32
N TYR A 57 -13.82 -8.20 -24.66
CA TYR A 57 -13.68 -8.24 -23.20
C TYR A 57 -14.80 -7.46 -22.51
N LEU A 58 -15.10 -6.26 -22.98
CA LEU A 58 -16.19 -5.43 -22.44
C LEU A 58 -17.57 -6.11 -22.56
N LYS A 59 -17.77 -6.92 -23.60
CA LYS A 59 -19.07 -7.59 -23.85
C LYS A 59 -19.23 -8.92 -23.11
N TYR A 60 -18.15 -9.66 -22.95
CA TYR A 60 -18.21 -11.03 -22.47
C TYR A 60 -17.43 -11.26 -21.16
N GLU A 61 -16.71 -10.26 -20.65
CA GLU A 61 -15.92 -10.29 -19.41
C GLU A 61 -14.79 -11.34 -19.36
N TYR A 62 -14.38 -11.86 -20.54
CA TYR A 62 -13.20 -12.71 -20.69
C TYR A 62 -12.44 -12.41 -21.97
N VAL A 63 -11.16 -12.79 -22.00
CA VAL A 63 -10.28 -12.49 -23.13
C VAL A 63 -10.56 -13.40 -24.31
N SER A 64 -10.63 -12.83 -25.51
CA SER A 64 -10.84 -13.58 -26.75
C SER A 64 -9.66 -14.49 -27.08
N THR A 65 -9.93 -15.64 -27.67
CA THR A 65 -8.90 -16.52 -28.24
C THR A 65 -8.56 -16.13 -29.68
N PHE A 66 -7.46 -16.65 -30.22
CA PHE A 66 -7.13 -16.45 -31.64
C PHE A 66 -8.25 -16.91 -32.57
N ASP A 67 -8.84 -18.08 -32.29
CA ASP A 67 -9.94 -18.61 -33.11
C ASP A 67 -11.17 -17.72 -33.06
N THR A 68 -11.46 -17.11 -31.90
CA THR A 68 -12.53 -16.13 -31.75
C THR A 68 -12.27 -14.87 -32.58
N LEU A 69 -11.04 -14.32 -32.50
CA LEU A 69 -10.65 -13.14 -33.29
C LEU A 69 -10.69 -13.39 -34.79
N GLU A 70 -10.32 -14.59 -35.23
CA GLU A 70 -10.46 -15.01 -36.63
C GLU A 70 -11.93 -15.06 -37.08
N GLN A 71 -12.83 -15.59 -36.23
CA GLN A 71 -14.26 -15.62 -36.51
C GLN A 71 -14.85 -14.21 -36.57
N ILE A 72 -14.52 -13.34 -35.65
CA ILE A 72 -14.94 -11.93 -35.65
C ILE A 72 -14.45 -11.24 -36.93
N THR A 73 -13.19 -11.43 -37.30
CA THR A 73 -12.61 -10.86 -38.51
C THR A 73 -13.36 -11.29 -39.76
N LYS A 74 -13.74 -12.57 -39.89
CA LYS A 74 -14.48 -13.11 -41.03
C LYS A 74 -15.92 -12.62 -41.07
N SER A 75 -16.53 -12.34 -39.91
CA SER A 75 -17.93 -11.89 -39.84
C SER A 75 -18.09 -10.38 -40.04
N GLU A 76 -17.18 -9.56 -39.55
CA GLU A 76 -17.33 -8.10 -39.56
C GLU A 76 -16.68 -7.41 -40.76
N PHE A 77 -15.62 -8.02 -41.34
CA PHE A 77 -14.90 -7.43 -42.48
C PHE A 77 -15.33 -8.05 -43.81
N GLN A 78 -16.30 -7.43 -44.46
CA GLN A 78 -16.83 -7.89 -45.76
C GLN A 78 -15.85 -7.70 -46.94
N GLN A 79 -14.82 -6.86 -46.81
CA GLN A 79 -13.80 -6.69 -47.81
C GLN A 79 -12.75 -7.78 -47.71
N GLU A 80 -12.69 -8.67 -48.69
CA GLU A 80 -11.81 -9.84 -48.76
C GLU A 80 -10.33 -9.48 -48.58
N MET A 81 -9.86 -8.38 -49.13
CA MET A 81 -8.46 -7.92 -48.95
C MET A 81 -8.14 -7.48 -47.50
N ALA A 82 -9.05 -6.73 -46.87
CA ALA A 82 -8.83 -6.24 -45.48
C ALA A 82 -8.86 -7.40 -44.50
N SER A 83 -9.82 -8.30 -44.64
CA SER A 83 -9.95 -9.52 -43.83
C SER A 83 -8.71 -10.39 -43.93
N LYS A 84 -8.17 -10.60 -45.13
CA LYS A 84 -6.97 -11.38 -45.38
C LYS A 84 -5.74 -10.82 -44.64
N VAL A 85 -5.51 -9.50 -44.70
CA VAL A 85 -4.35 -8.88 -44.04
C VAL A 85 -4.47 -8.97 -42.51
N ILE A 86 -5.68 -8.85 -41.93
CA ILE A 86 -5.89 -9.01 -40.50
C ILE A 86 -5.61 -10.46 -40.08
N LEU A 87 -6.10 -11.45 -40.83
CA LEU A 87 -5.85 -12.88 -40.59
C LEU A 87 -4.35 -13.21 -40.69
N ASP A 88 -3.65 -12.70 -41.68
CA ASP A 88 -2.19 -12.86 -41.83
C ASP A 88 -1.45 -12.21 -40.62
N THR A 89 -1.97 -11.11 -40.11
CA THR A 89 -1.39 -10.45 -38.92
C THR A 89 -1.65 -11.25 -37.67
N LEU A 90 -2.87 -11.79 -37.48
CA LEU A 90 -3.19 -12.69 -36.35
C LEU A 90 -2.33 -13.95 -36.37
N THR A 91 -2.08 -14.53 -37.55
CA THR A 91 -1.16 -15.68 -37.67
C THR A 91 0.25 -15.31 -37.24
N LYS A 92 0.79 -14.16 -37.67
CA LYS A 92 2.09 -13.66 -37.21
C LYS A 92 2.17 -13.45 -35.70
N ILE A 93 1.09 -12.95 -35.08
CA ILE A 93 1.01 -12.77 -33.63
C ILE A 93 0.98 -14.15 -32.94
N LYS A 94 0.21 -15.11 -33.45
CA LYS A 94 0.10 -16.47 -32.93
C LYS A 94 1.43 -17.24 -32.95
N ASP A 95 2.20 -17.05 -34.02
CA ASP A 95 3.50 -17.71 -34.23
C ASP A 95 4.66 -16.99 -33.53
N ALA A 96 4.39 -15.90 -32.80
CA ALA A 96 5.43 -15.16 -32.07
C ALA A 96 6.00 -16.02 -30.93
N PRO A 97 7.33 -15.99 -30.72
CA PRO A 97 7.95 -16.74 -29.64
C PRO A 97 7.44 -16.24 -28.27
N LEU A 98 7.11 -17.18 -27.39
CA LEU A 98 6.69 -16.90 -26.00
C LEU A 98 7.89 -16.61 -25.08
N GLU A 99 9.10 -16.89 -25.54
CA GLU A 99 10.33 -16.63 -24.79
C GLU A 99 10.47 -15.11 -24.51
N GLY A 100 10.76 -14.75 -23.25
CA GLY A 100 10.86 -13.35 -22.83
C GLY A 100 9.49 -12.67 -22.56
N GLY A 101 8.42 -13.43 -22.42
CA GLY A 101 7.08 -12.92 -22.11
C GLY A 101 7.05 -12.01 -20.87
N ASP A 102 7.73 -12.40 -19.79
CA ASP A 102 7.83 -11.61 -18.55
C ASP A 102 8.42 -10.21 -18.80
N PHE A 103 9.47 -10.12 -19.65
CA PHE A 103 10.05 -8.84 -20.03
C PHE A 103 9.06 -7.96 -20.79
N VAL A 104 8.32 -8.55 -21.73
CA VAL A 104 7.31 -7.83 -22.52
C VAL A 104 6.17 -7.33 -21.62
N GLN A 105 5.70 -8.17 -20.72
CA GLN A 105 4.66 -7.84 -19.75
C GLN A 105 5.11 -6.70 -18.83
N GLU A 106 6.29 -6.81 -18.21
CA GLU A 106 6.86 -5.78 -17.33
C GLU A 106 7.02 -4.43 -18.04
N LYS A 107 7.55 -4.43 -19.27
CA LYS A 107 7.74 -3.21 -20.05
C LYS A 107 6.44 -2.56 -20.47
N ALA A 108 5.45 -3.36 -20.88
CA ALA A 108 4.14 -2.87 -21.25
C ALA A 108 3.38 -2.25 -20.06
N LEU A 109 3.38 -2.91 -18.90
CA LEU A 109 2.78 -2.39 -17.67
C LEU A 109 3.45 -1.10 -17.20
N LYS A 110 4.79 -1.04 -17.20
CA LYS A 110 5.53 0.18 -16.87
C LYS A 110 5.18 1.34 -17.81
N PHE A 111 5.06 1.06 -19.11
CA PHE A 111 4.64 2.07 -20.08
C PHE A 111 3.21 2.53 -19.81
N CYS A 112 2.24 1.63 -19.64
CA CYS A 112 0.85 1.98 -19.36
C CYS A 112 0.73 2.78 -18.04
N LYS A 113 1.41 2.36 -16.98
CA LYS A 113 1.47 3.09 -15.71
C LYS A 113 2.01 4.51 -15.89
N GLN A 114 3.05 4.69 -16.70
CA GLN A 114 3.59 6.01 -17.02
C GLN A 114 2.59 6.87 -17.79
N GLN A 115 1.86 6.31 -18.77
CA GLN A 115 0.86 7.04 -19.53
C GLN A 115 -0.33 7.45 -18.64
N GLU A 116 -0.85 6.56 -17.80
CA GLU A 116 -1.93 6.88 -16.88
C GLU A 116 -1.52 7.95 -15.86
N LEU A 117 -0.31 7.89 -15.34
CA LEU A 117 0.22 8.92 -14.46
C LEU A 117 0.32 10.28 -15.16
N GLN A 118 0.74 10.33 -16.43
CA GLN A 118 0.76 11.58 -17.22
C GLN A 118 -0.66 12.14 -17.44
N LYS A 119 -1.63 11.27 -17.69
CA LYS A 119 -3.04 11.70 -17.82
C LYS A 119 -3.58 12.22 -16.48
N ALA A 120 -3.28 11.55 -15.37
CA ALA A 120 -3.67 11.98 -14.04
C ALA A 120 -3.08 13.36 -13.70
N ILE A 121 -1.80 13.57 -13.97
CA ILE A 121 -1.13 14.88 -13.79
C ILE A 121 -1.76 15.95 -14.67
N SER A 122 -2.05 15.64 -15.94
CA SER A 122 -2.69 16.60 -16.85
C SER A 122 -4.12 16.97 -16.42
N ARG A 123 -4.87 16.02 -15.85
CA ARG A 123 -6.19 16.29 -15.26
C ARG A 123 -6.07 17.11 -13.99
N ALA A 124 -5.11 16.76 -13.12
CA ALA A 124 -4.79 17.50 -11.90
C ALA A 124 -4.46 18.97 -12.21
N GLN A 125 -3.62 19.22 -13.22
CA GLN A 125 -3.27 20.57 -13.66
C GLN A 125 -4.51 21.39 -14.06
N LYS A 126 -5.45 20.79 -14.79
CA LYS A 126 -6.70 21.47 -15.19
C LYS A 126 -7.57 21.84 -13.99
N VAL A 127 -7.64 20.99 -12.95
CA VAL A 127 -8.39 21.30 -11.72
C VAL A 127 -7.73 22.43 -10.96
N ILE A 128 -6.40 22.45 -10.89
CA ILE A 128 -5.62 23.51 -10.23
C ILE A 128 -5.80 24.83 -10.99
N ASP A 129 -5.65 24.83 -12.30
CA ASP A 129 -5.77 26.02 -13.16
C ASP A 129 -7.20 26.58 -13.16
N GLY A 130 -8.21 25.71 -12.98
CA GLY A 130 -9.62 26.09 -12.86
C GLY A 130 -10.00 26.71 -11.50
N GLY A 131 -9.14 26.64 -10.49
CA GLY A 131 -9.38 27.19 -9.14
C GLY A 131 -10.46 26.46 -8.35
N GLU A 132 -10.78 25.23 -8.70
CA GLU A 132 -11.81 24.40 -8.05
C GLU A 132 -11.28 23.71 -6.79
N PHE A 133 -11.07 24.46 -5.71
CA PHE A 133 -10.49 23.99 -4.45
C PHE A 133 -11.26 22.86 -3.77
N GLU A 134 -12.57 22.75 -4.00
CA GLU A 134 -13.42 21.67 -3.47
C GLU A 134 -13.11 20.28 -4.08
N ASN A 135 -12.37 20.22 -5.17
CA ASN A 135 -12.04 18.99 -5.88
C ASN A 135 -10.64 18.43 -5.56
N TYR A 136 -9.92 18.99 -4.60
CA TYR A 136 -8.54 18.52 -4.28
C TYR A 136 -8.47 17.09 -3.78
N ASP A 137 -9.49 16.59 -3.07
CA ASP A 137 -9.57 15.18 -2.66
C ASP A 137 -9.62 14.23 -3.85
N LYS A 138 -10.19 14.68 -4.97
CA LYS A 138 -10.22 13.93 -6.23
C LYS A 138 -8.85 13.82 -6.88
N LEU A 139 -7.93 14.76 -6.64
CA LEU A 139 -6.57 14.72 -7.20
C LEU A 139 -5.75 13.57 -6.60
N GLU A 140 -5.86 13.35 -5.29
CA GLU A 140 -5.20 12.22 -4.63
C GLU A 140 -5.68 10.89 -5.23
N THR A 141 -7.01 10.75 -5.42
CA THR A 141 -7.61 9.55 -5.99
C THR A 141 -7.12 9.30 -7.42
N LEU A 142 -7.10 10.32 -8.29
CA LEU A 142 -6.62 10.21 -9.67
C LEU A 142 -5.16 9.76 -9.77
N VAL A 143 -4.31 10.31 -8.92
CA VAL A 143 -2.88 9.93 -8.92
C VAL A 143 -2.70 8.53 -8.34
N ARG A 144 -3.46 8.17 -7.31
CA ARG A 144 -3.42 6.84 -6.69
C ARG A 144 -3.86 5.77 -7.68
N GLU A 145 -5.00 5.95 -8.35
CA GLU A 145 -5.48 5.02 -9.38
C GLU A 145 -4.45 4.82 -10.49
N ALA A 146 -3.80 5.90 -10.94
CA ALA A 146 -2.75 5.81 -11.95
C ALA A 146 -1.49 5.05 -11.46
N LEU A 147 -1.18 5.09 -10.17
CA LEU A 147 -0.07 4.36 -9.57
C LEU A 147 -0.39 2.87 -9.35
N GLN A 148 -1.66 2.52 -9.17
CA GLN A 148 -2.13 1.14 -8.99
C GLN A 148 -2.28 0.37 -10.31
N VAL A 149 -2.10 1.02 -11.46
CA VAL A 149 -2.15 0.35 -12.77
C VAL A 149 -1.19 -0.83 -12.81
N GLY A 150 -1.72 -2.01 -13.13
CA GLY A 150 -0.96 -3.26 -13.21
C GLY A 150 -0.57 -3.86 -11.85
N GLU A 151 -0.98 -3.24 -10.73
CA GLU A 151 -0.95 -3.91 -9.45
C GLU A 151 -2.12 -4.91 -9.44
N ARG A 152 -1.83 -6.15 -9.13
CA ARG A 152 -2.89 -7.15 -8.93
C ARG A 152 -3.76 -6.62 -7.77
N GLU A 153 -5.07 -6.76 -7.88
CA GLU A 153 -5.92 -6.71 -6.69
C GLU A 153 -5.51 -7.90 -5.82
N ASP A 154 -4.56 -7.67 -4.92
CA ASP A 154 -3.95 -8.69 -4.04
C ASP A 154 -4.94 -9.31 -3.03
N GLY A 155 -6.20 -9.26 -3.31
CA GLY A 155 -7.27 -9.84 -2.49
C GLY A 155 -7.82 -11.19 -2.98
N MET A 156 -7.51 -11.61 -4.21
CA MET A 156 -7.97 -12.91 -4.74
C MET A 156 -6.78 -13.83 -5.01
N SER A 157 -6.52 -14.78 -4.12
CA SER A 157 -5.61 -15.89 -4.37
C SER A 157 -6.42 -17.14 -4.70
N ASP A 158 -6.04 -17.87 -5.75
CA ASP A 158 -6.50 -19.24 -5.95
C ASP A 158 -5.99 -20.09 -4.78
N ILE A 159 -6.89 -20.85 -4.15
CA ILE A 159 -6.55 -21.71 -2.99
C ILE A 159 -5.43 -22.71 -3.30
N PHE A 160 -5.22 -23.02 -4.56
CA PHE A 160 -4.16 -23.93 -5.02
C PHE A 160 -2.87 -23.22 -5.44
N SER A 161 -2.84 -21.87 -5.43
CA SER A 161 -1.64 -21.10 -5.71
C SER A 161 -0.77 -20.97 -4.45
N ASN A 162 0.55 -20.95 -4.63
CA ASN A 162 1.53 -20.67 -3.57
C ASN A 162 1.43 -21.60 -2.34
N LEU A 163 1.17 -22.89 -2.56
CA LEU A 163 1.03 -23.87 -1.48
C LEU A 163 2.23 -23.92 -0.53
N ASP A 164 3.45 -23.77 -1.05
CA ASP A 164 4.67 -23.77 -0.24
C ASP A 164 4.71 -22.56 0.70
N ASP A 165 4.30 -21.37 0.23
CA ASP A 165 4.25 -20.15 1.05
C ASP A 165 3.16 -20.23 2.12
N VAL A 166 1.99 -20.80 1.76
CA VAL A 166 0.87 -20.94 2.70
C VAL A 166 1.16 -21.96 3.81
N LEU A 167 1.96 -22.98 3.53
CA LEU A 167 2.36 -24.00 4.50
C LEU A 167 3.58 -23.60 5.35
N ASN A 168 4.22 -22.46 5.04
CA ASN A 168 5.33 -21.95 5.81
C ASN A 168 4.83 -21.33 7.13
N GLU A 169 5.34 -21.81 8.27
CA GLU A 169 4.93 -21.32 9.60
C GLU A 169 5.35 -19.86 9.86
N ASP A 170 6.36 -19.35 9.15
CA ASP A 170 6.92 -18.01 9.37
C ASP A 170 6.24 -16.88 8.56
N TYR A 171 5.11 -17.15 7.91
CA TYR A 171 4.42 -16.16 7.05
C TYR A 171 3.98 -14.86 7.78
N ARG A 172 3.79 -14.91 9.11
CA ARG A 172 3.29 -13.75 9.88
C ARG A 172 4.36 -12.74 10.27
N HIS A 173 5.62 -13.15 10.48
CA HIS A 173 6.70 -12.31 10.99
C HIS A 173 6.29 -11.36 12.14
N PRO A 174 5.74 -11.89 13.26
CA PRO A 174 5.12 -11.08 14.31
C PRO A 174 6.16 -10.27 15.10
N ILE A 175 5.73 -9.11 15.59
CA ILE A 175 6.52 -8.27 16.51
C ILE A 175 6.03 -8.52 17.93
N PRO A 176 6.85 -9.08 18.83
CA PRO A 176 6.47 -9.35 20.22
C PRO A 176 6.30 -8.05 21.02
N MET A 177 5.36 -8.04 21.94
CA MET A 177 5.12 -6.91 22.83
C MET A 177 6.05 -6.88 24.08
N GLY A 178 6.82 -7.94 24.29
CA GLY A 178 7.76 -8.05 25.39
C GLY A 178 7.12 -8.53 26.71
N ILE A 179 6.01 -9.24 26.63
CA ILE A 179 5.38 -9.97 27.74
C ILE A 179 5.27 -11.44 27.35
N PRO A 180 6.18 -12.31 27.80
CA PRO A 180 6.33 -13.67 27.26
C PRO A 180 5.06 -14.52 27.31
N GLY A 181 4.19 -14.32 28.31
CA GLY A 181 2.91 -15.03 28.40
C GLY A 181 1.92 -14.62 27.32
N ILE A 182 1.86 -13.33 27.00
CA ILE A 182 0.99 -12.80 25.96
C ILE A 182 1.58 -13.08 24.57
N ASP A 183 2.88 -12.88 24.41
CA ASP A 183 3.56 -13.16 23.12
C ASP A 183 3.37 -14.63 22.72
N ARG A 184 3.39 -15.57 23.69
CA ARG A 184 3.09 -16.99 23.43
C ARG A 184 1.65 -17.20 22.95
N LEU A 185 0.67 -16.54 23.59
CA LEU A 185 -0.75 -16.63 23.20
C LEU A 185 -0.98 -16.05 21.79
N LEU A 186 -0.25 -14.98 21.45
CA LEU A 186 -0.28 -14.33 20.15
C LEU A 186 0.64 -15.00 19.10
N LYS A 187 1.20 -16.18 19.40
CA LYS A 187 2.14 -16.88 18.50
C LYS A 187 3.31 -15.99 18.06
N GLY A 188 3.92 -15.29 19.00
CA GLY A 188 5.09 -14.44 18.78
C GLY A 188 4.81 -12.93 18.83
N GLY A 189 3.56 -12.50 18.86
CA GLY A 189 3.18 -11.08 18.88
C GLY A 189 2.15 -10.72 17.81
N LEU A 190 2.07 -9.46 17.45
CA LEU A 190 1.23 -8.97 16.37
C LEU A 190 1.99 -8.93 15.05
N ALA A 191 1.35 -9.39 13.99
CA ALA A 191 1.86 -9.28 12.62
C ALA A 191 1.46 -7.94 11.98
N LYS A 192 2.05 -7.64 10.84
CA LYS A 192 1.72 -6.47 10.04
C LYS A 192 0.24 -6.47 9.66
N GLY A 193 -0.39 -5.29 9.72
CA GLY A 193 -1.82 -5.14 9.54
C GLY A 193 -2.68 -5.47 10.76
N GLU A 194 -2.11 -6.11 11.80
CA GLU A 194 -2.84 -6.43 13.03
C GLU A 194 -2.75 -5.27 14.05
N ILE A 195 -3.80 -5.15 14.88
CA ILE A 195 -3.83 -4.17 15.97
C ILE A 195 -4.00 -4.84 17.33
N GLY A 196 -3.36 -4.27 18.35
CA GLY A 196 -3.55 -4.61 19.75
C GLY A 196 -4.17 -3.45 20.53
N VAL A 197 -5.13 -3.76 21.40
CA VAL A 197 -5.84 -2.75 22.20
C VAL A 197 -5.70 -3.08 23.67
N VAL A 198 -5.20 -2.11 24.45
CA VAL A 198 -5.11 -2.19 25.91
C VAL A 198 -6.33 -1.51 26.53
N LEU A 199 -7.26 -2.31 27.06
CA LEU A 199 -8.42 -1.80 27.77
C LEU A 199 -8.13 -1.74 29.27
N ALA A 200 -8.16 -0.54 29.87
CA ALA A 200 -7.94 -0.40 31.29
C ALA A 200 -8.47 0.97 31.83
N PRO A 201 -8.84 1.06 33.10
CA PRO A 201 -9.22 2.32 33.73
C PRO A 201 -8.10 3.37 33.69
N THR A 202 -8.45 4.63 33.98
CA THR A 202 -7.46 5.71 34.12
C THR A 202 -6.50 5.44 35.29
N GLY A 203 -5.22 5.80 35.15
CA GLY A 203 -4.22 5.73 36.21
C GLY A 203 -3.55 4.37 36.43
N VAL A 204 -3.98 3.29 35.74
CA VAL A 204 -3.41 1.94 35.93
C VAL A 204 -2.16 1.65 35.10
N GLY A 205 -1.69 2.61 34.30
CA GLY A 205 -0.42 2.48 33.59
C GLY A 205 -0.51 2.15 32.09
N LYS A 206 -1.62 2.45 31.40
CA LYS A 206 -1.77 2.26 29.94
C LYS A 206 -0.60 2.83 29.14
N SER A 207 -0.30 4.11 29.33
CA SER A 207 0.84 4.78 28.67
C SER A 207 2.19 4.16 28.99
N THR A 208 2.36 3.66 30.20
CA THR A 208 3.58 2.94 30.60
C THR A 208 3.72 1.61 29.88
N LEU A 209 2.61 0.87 29.73
CA LEU A 209 2.60 -0.37 28.97
C LEU A 209 2.87 -0.14 27.48
N LEU A 210 2.20 0.84 26.85
CA LEU A 210 2.48 1.21 25.47
C LEU A 210 3.94 1.63 25.26
N THR A 211 4.49 2.42 26.19
CA THR A 211 5.93 2.78 26.17
C THR A 211 6.83 1.56 26.31
N LYS A 212 6.47 0.57 27.12
CA LYS A 212 7.23 -0.70 27.24
C LYS A 212 7.18 -1.48 25.94
N ILE A 213 6.02 -1.60 25.30
CA ILE A 213 5.85 -2.28 24.01
C ILE A 213 6.71 -1.60 22.94
N SER A 214 6.63 -0.27 22.82
CA SER A 214 7.41 0.49 21.85
C SER A 214 8.92 0.36 22.07
N ASN A 215 9.35 0.38 23.34
CA ASN A 215 10.75 0.20 23.70
C ASN A 215 11.25 -1.22 23.39
N HIS A 216 10.41 -2.22 23.61
CA HIS A 216 10.76 -3.61 23.30
C HIS A 216 10.93 -3.82 21.80
N ALA A 217 9.96 -3.38 20.98
CA ALA A 217 10.05 -3.46 19.53
C ALA A 217 11.29 -2.71 18.99
N PHE A 218 11.58 -1.51 19.51
CA PHE A 218 12.78 -0.77 19.16
C PHE A 218 14.06 -1.57 19.47
N ASN A 219 14.17 -2.19 20.64
CA ASN A 219 15.34 -2.99 21.02
C ASN A 219 15.51 -4.25 20.15
N LEU A 220 14.46 -4.72 19.48
CA LEU A 220 14.50 -5.81 18.50
C LEU A 220 14.88 -5.35 17.08
N GLY A 221 15.13 -4.05 16.88
CA GLY A 221 15.54 -3.52 15.59
C GLY A 221 14.41 -2.93 14.73
N TYR A 222 13.17 -2.86 15.23
CA TYR A 222 12.05 -2.29 14.50
C TYR A 222 12.00 -0.76 14.61
N ASN A 223 11.53 -0.10 13.55
CA ASN A 223 11.27 1.34 13.55
C ASN A 223 9.89 1.61 14.15
N VAL A 224 9.85 2.38 15.21
CA VAL A 224 8.65 2.59 16.00
C VAL A 224 8.26 4.07 16.01
N LEU A 225 6.99 4.36 15.72
CA LEU A 225 6.38 5.66 15.91
C LEU A 225 5.41 5.61 17.09
N GLN A 226 5.70 6.32 18.15
CA GLN A 226 4.80 6.49 19.29
C GLN A 226 4.17 7.88 19.27
N ILE A 227 2.86 7.91 19.06
CA ILE A 227 2.02 9.11 19.08
C ILE A 227 1.31 9.17 20.44
N PHE A 228 1.29 10.35 21.04
CA PHE A 228 0.62 10.57 22.31
C PHE A 228 -0.01 11.97 22.34
N PHE A 229 -1.06 12.13 23.13
CA PHE A 229 -1.89 13.33 23.13
C PHE A 229 -1.74 14.14 24.41
N GLU A 230 -1.74 13.51 25.57
CA GLU A 230 -1.78 14.17 26.88
C GLU A 230 -0.38 14.44 27.45
N ASP A 231 0.47 13.42 27.51
CA ASP A 231 1.76 13.48 28.16
C ASP A 231 2.72 14.51 27.53
N ASN A 232 3.62 15.07 28.37
CA ASN A 232 4.74 15.87 27.85
C ASN A 232 5.78 14.95 27.19
N PRO A 233 6.34 15.29 26.01
CA PRO A 233 7.37 14.50 25.34
C PRO A 233 8.53 14.09 26.25
N LYS A 234 8.94 14.99 27.16
CA LYS A 234 10.02 14.70 28.13
C LYS A 234 9.64 13.61 29.12
N ILE A 235 8.37 13.45 29.48
CA ILE A 235 7.90 12.38 30.35
C ILE A 235 8.02 11.03 29.64
N ILE A 236 7.57 10.95 28.40
CA ILE A 236 7.70 9.72 27.59
C ILE A 236 9.18 9.37 27.36
N GLN A 237 10.03 10.35 27.04
CA GLN A 237 11.48 10.13 26.92
C GLN A 237 12.08 9.57 28.23
N ARG A 238 11.71 10.12 29.39
CA ARG A 238 12.19 9.60 30.70
C ARG A 238 11.72 8.15 30.95
N LYS A 239 10.50 7.80 30.57
CA LYS A 239 10.02 6.41 30.64
C LYS A 239 10.92 5.46 29.80
N HIS A 240 11.32 5.86 28.58
CA HIS A 240 12.27 5.09 27.78
C HIS A 240 13.64 4.99 28.41
N PHE A 241 14.18 6.10 28.96
CA PHE A 241 15.47 6.09 29.63
C PHE A 241 15.47 5.17 30.85
N THR A 242 14.38 5.16 31.65
CA THR A 242 14.19 4.20 32.75
C THR A 242 14.20 2.75 32.27
N LEU A 243 13.56 2.46 31.14
CA LEU A 243 13.54 1.11 30.59
C LEU A 243 14.94 0.64 30.12
N TRP A 244 15.73 1.53 29.55
CA TRP A 244 17.08 1.21 29.08
C TRP A 244 18.11 1.12 30.21
N THR A 245 18.05 2.05 31.17
CA THR A 245 19.06 2.16 32.24
C THR A 245 18.73 1.36 33.50
N LYS A 246 17.42 1.02 33.68
CA LYS A 246 16.88 0.44 34.92
C LYS A 246 17.00 1.38 36.14
N ILE A 247 17.30 2.65 35.91
CA ILE A 247 17.34 3.70 36.93
C ILE A 247 15.92 4.19 37.19
N HIS A 248 15.56 4.35 38.47
CA HIS A 248 14.26 4.88 38.86
C HIS A 248 14.01 6.28 38.27
N PRO A 249 12.78 6.62 37.84
CA PRO A 249 12.50 7.94 37.23
C PRO A 249 12.95 9.14 38.05
N ASP A 250 12.85 9.07 39.37
CA ASP A 250 13.26 10.15 40.28
C ASP A 250 14.79 10.31 40.35
N GLU A 251 15.54 9.25 40.09
CA GLU A 251 17.01 9.25 40.14
C GLU A 251 17.66 9.64 38.79
N LEU A 252 16.90 9.69 37.70
CA LEU A 252 17.46 9.98 36.36
C LEU A 252 18.24 11.28 36.30
N SER A 253 17.82 12.29 37.06
CA SER A 253 18.47 13.60 37.09
C SER A 253 19.75 13.58 37.94
N VAL A 254 19.79 12.75 38.98
CA VAL A 254 20.96 12.58 39.86
C VAL A 254 22.03 11.75 39.16
N LYS A 255 21.62 10.70 38.44
CA LYS A 255 22.53 9.79 37.72
C LYS A 255 22.68 10.18 36.23
N LYS A 256 22.67 11.47 35.95
CA LYS A 256 22.64 12.02 34.59
C LYS A 256 23.74 11.46 33.68
N ASP A 257 24.97 11.38 34.17
CA ASP A 257 26.11 10.94 33.34
C ASP A 257 25.99 9.47 32.96
N GLU A 258 25.50 8.62 33.88
CA GLU A 258 25.23 7.20 33.61
C GLU A 258 24.12 7.04 32.56
N VAL A 259 23.02 7.80 32.69
CA VAL A 259 21.93 7.82 31.73
C VAL A 259 22.43 8.27 30.36
N MET A 260 23.18 9.35 30.27
CA MET A 260 23.72 9.88 29.02
C MET A 260 24.67 8.89 28.34
N SER A 261 25.55 8.23 29.10
CA SER A 261 26.46 7.19 28.59
C SER A 261 25.67 6.05 27.95
N LYS A 262 24.65 5.52 28.66
CA LYS A 262 23.83 4.40 28.17
C LYS A 262 23.00 4.77 26.94
N VAL A 263 22.40 5.96 26.94
CA VAL A 263 21.61 6.45 25.78
C VAL A 263 22.51 6.66 24.56
N LYS A 264 23.75 7.13 24.76
CA LYS A 264 24.74 7.27 23.69
C LYS A 264 25.13 5.93 23.11
N GLU A 265 25.42 4.93 23.96
CA GLU A 265 25.71 3.54 23.53
C GLU A 265 24.58 2.99 22.66
N ILE A 266 23.30 3.13 23.08
CA ILE A 266 22.14 2.68 22.32
C ILE A 266 22.06 3.42 20.97
N LYS A 267 22.25 4.73 20.95
CA LYS A 267 22.23 5.53 19.72
C LYS A 267 23.31 5.10 18.72
N GLU A 268 24.48 4.68 19.20
CA GLU A 268 25.59 4.24 18.35
C GLU A 268 25.40 2.79 17.85
N THR A 269 24.68 1.96 18.62
CA THR A 269 24.47 0.53 18.30
C THR A 269 23.25 0.31 17.42
N MET A 270 22.18 1.11 17.60
CA MET A 270 20.91 0.92 16.91
C MET A 270 20.85 1.73 15.61
N THR A 271 20.49 1.05 14.52
CA THR A 271 20.27 1.69 13.20
C THR A 271 18.82 2.06 12.94
N ASN A 272 17.89 1.44 13.66
CA ASN A 272 16.45 1.72 13.63
C ASN A 272 16.10 2.98 14.45
N ARG A 273 14.86 3.43 14.33
CA ARG A 273 14.38 4.69 14.93
C ARG A 273 13.24 4.46 15.90
N LEU A 274 13.27 5.18 17.02
CA LEU A 274 12.14 5.37 17.93
C LEU A 274 11.74 6.84 17.89
N ILE A 275 10.60 7.11 17.26
CA ILE A 275 10.11 8.46 16.99
C ILE A 275 8.94 8.76 17.93
N LEU A 276 9.05 9.85 18.65
CA LEU A 276 8.00 10.36 19.54
C LEU A 276 7.29 11.55 18.91
N LYS A 277 5.98 11.49 18.81
CA LYS A 277 5.16 12.53 18.22
C LYS A 277 4.04 12.95 19.18
N LYS A 278 4.04 14.19 19.63
CA LYS A 278 2.90 14.75 20.35
C LYS A 278 1.91 15.36 19.36
N LEU A 279 0.64 15.05 19.53
CA LEU A 279 -0.48 15.67 18.82
C LEU A 279 -1.45 16.29 19.85
N PRO A 280 -2.23 17.31 19.47
CA PRO A 280 -3.24 17.86 20.36
C PRO A 280 -4.43 16.89 20.49
N SER A 281 -4.94 16.75 21.74
CA SER A 281 -6.13 15.95 22.04
C SER A 281 -7.39 16.56 21.42
N ASP A 282 -8.35 15.72 21.03
CA ASP A 282 -9.70 16.11 20.60
C ASP A 282 -9.77 17.09 19.41
N THR A 283 -8.71 17.10 18.59
CA THR A 283 -8.63 17.98 17.42
C THR A 283 -8.13 17.30 16.16
N VAL A 284 -7.54 16.10 16.30
CA VAL A 284 -6.90 15.37 15.20
C VAL A 284 -7.71 14.15 14.83
N THR A 285 -7.97 13.95 13.53
CA THR A 285 -8.67 12.77 13.00
C THR A 285 -7.70 11.68 12.59
N MET A 286 -8.20 10.44 12.41
CA MET A 286 -7.39 9.32 11.92
C MET A 286 -6.84 9.60 10.51
N LEU A 287 -7.60 10.27 9.66
CA LEU A 287 -7.14 10.66 8.32
C LEU A 287 -5.92 11.60 8.39
N GLN A 288 -5.94 12.57 9.31
CA GLN A 288 -4.80 13.48 9.51
C GLN A 288 -3.57 12.74 10.04
N ILE A 289 -3.74 11.80 10.97
CA ILE A 289 -2.65 10.96 11.49
C ILE A 289 -2.06 10.12 10.35
N LYS A 290 -2.91 9.46 9.57
CA LYS A 290 -2.52 8.66 8.41
C LYS A 290 -1.70 9.49 7.40
N ASN A 291 -2.16 10.69 7.07
CA ASN A 291 -1.46 11.58 6.14
C ASN A 291 -0.10 12.04 6.67
N GLN A 292 0.04 12.27 7.99
CA GLN A 292 1.33 12.58 8.60
C GLN A 292 2.29 11.38 8.51
N ILE A 293 1.81 10.16 8.76
CA ILE A 293 2.62 8.93 8.64
C ILE A 293 3.05 8.72 7.19
N ARG A 294 2.13 8.88 6.22
CA ARG A 294 2.44 8.79 4.79
C ARG A 294 3.52 9.78 4.36
N LYS A 295 3.45 11.02 4.87
CA LYS A 295 4.48 12.03 4.61
C LYS A 295 5.84 11.59 5.17
N MET A 296 5.90 11.05 6.39
CA MET A 296 7.14 10.52 6.97
C MET A 296 7.72 9.38 6.13
N VAL A 297 6.86 8.47 5.64
CA VAL A 297 7.27 7.37 4.76
C VAL A 297 7.77 7.89 3.41
N ALA A 298 7.10 8.88 2.81
CA ALA A 298 7.55 9.54 1.59
C ALA A 298 8.90 10.26 1.76
N ASP A 299 9.17 10.78 2.95
CA ASP A 299 10.47 11.38 3.33
C ASP A 299 11.56 10.32 3.65
N GLY A 300 11.27 9.03 3.38
CA GLY A 300 12.21 7.91 3.55
C GLY A 300 12.28 7.33 4.96
N VAL A 301 11.33 7.65 5.84
CA VAL A 301 11.25 7.08 7.19
C VAL A 301 10.51 5.76 7.14
N LYS A 302 11.21 4.64 7.34
CA LYS A 302 10.55 3.34 7.52
C LYS A 302 9.85 3.30 8.88
N ILE A 303 8.63 2.76 8.93
CA ILE A 303 7.85 2.52 10.15
C ILE A 303 7.37 1.08 10.12
N ASP A 304 7.67 0.30 11.16
CA ASP A 304 7.27 -1.09 11.32
C ASP A 304 6.11 -1.22 12.34
N MET A 305 6.05 -0.30 13.31
CA MET A 305 5.02 -0.27 14.35
C MET A 305 4.60 1.15 14.69
N VAL A 306 3.30 1.36 14.86
CA VAL A 306 2.72 2.61 15.37
C VAL A 306 1.98 2.37 16.68
N LEU A 307 2.15 3.28 17.64
CA LEU A 307 1.39 3.27 18.90
C LEU A 307 0.63 4.60 19.04
N LEU A 308 -0.65 4.52 19.40
CA LEU A 308 -1.49 5.67 19.75
C LEU A 308 -1.82 5.64 21.25
N ASP A 309 -1.36 6.62 21.98
CA ASP A 309 -1.57 6.73 23.43
C ASP A 309 -2.45 7.96 23.75
N TYR A 310 -3.76 7.80 23.77
CA TYR A 310 -4.65 6.68 23.49
C TYR A 310 -5.71 7.06 22.44
N ILE A 311 -6.44 6.09 21.91
CA ILE A 311 -7.29 6.28 20.74
C ILE A 311 -8.49 7.20 20.99
N ASP A 312 -8.99 7.25 22.23
CA ASP A 312 -10.17 8.06 22.61
C ASP A 312 -9.91 9.56 22.49
N CYS A 313 -8.62 9.98 22.35
CA CYS A 313 -8.23 11.36 22.08
C CYS A 313 -8.32 11.75 20.58
N VAL A 314 -8.70 10.81 19.71
CA VAL A 314 -8.79 11.03 18.26
C VAL A 314 -10.24 11.34 17.88
N VAL A 315 -10.44 12.42 17.14
CA VAL A 315 -11.77 12.83 16.70
C VAL A 315 -12.24 11.95 15.53
N PRO A 316 -13.50 11.48 15.53
CA PRO A 316 -14.07 10.79 14.38
C PRO A 316 -14.09 11.66 13.13
N ASP A 317 -13.75 11.11 11.97
CA ASP A 317 -13.81 11.83 10.69
C ASP A 317 -15.25 12.24 10.32
N LYS A 318 -16.25 11.51 10.82
CA LYS A 318 -17.69 11.81 10.67
C LYS A 318 -18.40 11.60 11.99
N ASN A 319 -19.22 12.58 12.37
CA ASN A 319 -20.14 12.42 13.50
C ASN A 319 -21.32 11.53 13.09
N LEU A 320 -21.42 10.34 13.69
CA LEU A 320 -22.45 9.35 13.38
C LEU A 320 -23.71 9.48 14.26
N GLY A 321 -23.79 10.54 15.09
CA GLY A 321 -24.93 10.82 15.96
C GLY A 321 -24.93 10.05 17.29
N ASP A 322 -24.25 8.90 17.35
CA ASP A 322 -24.06 8.11 18.57
C ASP A 322 -22.56 8.08 18.93
N GLU A 323 -22.24 8.35 20.18
CA GLU A 323 -20.86 8.43 20.68
C GLU A 323 -20.10 7.12 20.49
N TRP A 324 -20.68 5.99 20.89
CA TRP A 324 -20.06 4.67 20.74
C TRP A 324 -19.86 4.24 19.28
N LYS A 325 -20.74 4.65 18.34
CA LYS A 325 -20.56 4.40 16.91
C LYS A 325 -19.43 5.24 16.35
N SER A 326 -19.30 6.46 16.82
CA SER A 326 -18.25 7.38 16.44
C SER A 326 -16.88 6.88 16.92
N GLU A 327 -16.75 6.47 18.20
CA GLU A 327 -15.53 5.84 18.74
C GLU A 327 -15.19 4.53 18.01
N GLY A 328 -16.17 3.67 17.76
CA GLY A 328 -15.99 2.46 16.98
C GLY A 328 -15.52 2.73 15.54
N SER A 329 -15.87 3.89 14.96
CA SER A 329 -15.38 4.30 13.63
C SER A 329 -13.90 4.68 13.65
N VAL A 330 -13.42 5.31 14.73
CA VAL A 330 -12.00 5.65 14.91
C VAL A 330 -11.16 4.39 15.04
N MET A 331 -11.62 3.39 15.79
CA MET A 331 -10.93 2.11 15.94
C MET A 331 -10.80 1.38 14.60
N ARG A 332 -11.90 1.29 13.82
CA ARG A 332 -11.87 0.71 12.46
C ARG A 332 -10.96 1.48 11.51
N ALA A 333 -10.92 2.81 11.62
CA ALA A 333 -10.02 3.63 10.81
C ALA A 333 -8.55 3.40 11.19
N PHE A 334 -8.25 3.16 12.46
CA PHE A 334 -6.91 2.78 12.92
C PHE A 334 -6.49 1.41 12.39
N GLU A 335 -7.36 0.40 12.49
CA GLU A 335 -7.14 -0.94 11.94
C GLU A 335 -6.90 -0.87 10.42
N ALA A 336 -7.81 -0.21 9.69
CA ALA A 336 -7.67 -0.03 8.24
C ALA A 336 -6.37 0.68 7.85
N MET A 337 -5.93 1.68 8.61
CA MET A 337 -4.65 2.36 8.40
C MET A 337 -3.48 1.39 8.59
N CYS A 338 -3.48 0.60 9.65
CA CYS A 338 -2.41 -0.36 9.92
C CYS A 338 -2.33 -1.44 8.83
N HIS A 339 -3.48 -1.94 8.38
CA HIS A 339 -3.57 -2.91 7.29
C HIS A 339 -3.05 -2.32 5.97
N GLU A 340 -3.53 -1.14 5.58
CA GLU A 340 -3.13 -0.49 4.31
C GLU A 340 -1.64 -0.12 4.26
N MET A 341 -1.06 0.25 5.41
CA MET A 341 0.34 0.64 5.49
C MET A 341 1.29 -0.50 5.81
N ASP A 342 0.77 -1.71 5.97
CA ASP A 342 1.52 -2.92 6.32
C ASP A 342 2.39 -2.73 7.59
N ILE A 343 1.78 -2.18 8.66
CA ILE A 343 2.42 -1.90 9.95
C ILE A 343 1.64 -2.51 11.10
N VAL A 344 2.34 -2.77 12.22
CA VAL A 344 1.71 -3.22 13.46
C VAL A 344 1.14 -2.01 14.22
N GLY A 345 -0.10 -2.12 14.71
CA GLY A 345 -0.75 -1.08 15.50
C GLY A 345 -0.94 -1.46 16.97
N TRP A 346 -0.62 -0.56 17.89
CA TRP A 346 -1.01 -0.67 19.30
C TRP A 346 -1.73 0.58 19.76
N THR A 347 -2.78 0.41 20.54
CA THR A 347 -3.44 1.54 21.20
C THR A 347 -3.97 1.15 22.57
N ALA A 348 -4.48 2.12 23.29
CA ALA A 348 -5.21 1.92 24.51
C ALA A 348 -6.58 2.61 24.42
N THR A 349 -7.53 2.16 25.21
CA THR A 349 -8.83 2.80 25.42
C THR A 349 -9.24 2.74 26.88
N GLN A 350 -10.11 3.64 27.32
CA GLN A 350 -10.62 3.66 28.68
C GLN A 350 -11.85 2.76 28.79
N GLY A 351 -11.80 1.82 29.74
CA GLY A 351 -12.99 1.09 30.12
C GLY A 351 -13.86 1.95 31.05
N ASN A 352 -15.05 2.32 30.61
CA ASN A 352 -16.06 2.89 31.51
C ASN A 352 -16.50 1.81 32.52
N ARG A 353 -16.65 2.22 33.76
CA ARG A 353 -17.19 1.36 34.84
C ARG A 353 -18.67 1.16 34.68
#